data_98bb62479ecc4562c5b10d77802e2b8b
#
_entry.id   98bb62479ecc4562c5b10d77802e2b8b
#
_cell.length_a   1.000
_cell.length_b   1.000
_cell.length_c   1.000
_cell.angle_alpha   90.00
_cell.angle_beta   90.00
_cell.angle_gamma   90.00
#
_symmetry.space_group_name_H-M   'P 1'
#
loop_
_entity.id
_entity.type
_entity.pdbx_description
1 polymer ?
#
loop_
_entity_poly.entity_id
_entity_poly.type
_entity_poly.pdbx_seq_one_letter_code
_entity_poly.pdbx_strand_id
1 'polypeptide(L)'
;MADEKKGERKAKGDNRPKGDNRGEGGKARKGRPAPVEAAAPPKPREPEPKIPARVRLRYESEIVPTLMRELKIENRMRVPRLDKIVINMALAEARDNVKILDAATEELRQVTGQKPVITRARKAISNFKLREGMPIGVMVTLRRERMWEFFDRLVSIALPRVRDFRGISDKAFDGRGNYSLGLREHTIFAELNLDKIEKVKGLTITFGTTARSDFEGLTLLRALGMPMRGAAEREADAAKAAAAAQAHAAARAAVAAAATPPTPPPAQGA
;
A
#
# COMPACT_ATOMS: atom_id res chain seq x y z
N MET A 1 -46.70 -5.92 -55.33
CA MET A 1 -46.64 -7.38 -55.52
C MET A 1 -46.04 -7.90 -54.22
N ALA A 2 -46.84 -8.24 -53.26
CA ALA A 2 -47.42 -9.57 -53.01
C ALA A 2 -46.26 -10.57 -52.77
N ASP A 3 -46.08 -11.19 -51.64
CA ASP A 3 -47.04 -12.09 -50.98
C ASP A 3 -46.70 -12.35 -49.51
N GLU A 4 -47.75 -12.40 -48.73
CA GLU A 4 -47.87 -12.99 -47.40
C GLU A 4 -47.63 -14.51 -47.43
N LYS A 5 -47.11 -15.10 -46.36
CA LYS A 5 -47.55 -16.39 -45.90
C LYS A 5 -47.50 -16.52 -44.36
N LYS A 6 -48.66 -16.52 -43.85
CA LYS A 6 -49.26 -16.92 -42.58
C LYS A 6 -49.23 -18.45 -42.44
N GLY A 7 -49.07 -18.96 -41.27
CA GLY A 7 -49.32 -20.36 -40.89
C GLY A 7 -48.55 -20.72 -39.64
N GLU A 8 -49.00 -21.18 -38.61
CA GLU A 8 -50.22 -21.74 -37.99
C GLU A 8 -49.81 -22.33 -36.64
N ARG A 9 -50.58 -22.04 -35.64
CA ARG A 9 -50.48 -22.61 -34.28
C ARG A 9 -50.83 -24.09 -34.31
N LYS A 10 -50.10 -24.94 -33.59
CA LYS A 10 -50.62 -26.22 -33.10
C LYS A 10 -50.31 -26.38 -31.61
N ALA A 11 -51.36 -26.30 -30.84
CA ALA A 11 -51.51 -26.82 -29.49
C ALA A 11 -51.75 -28.33 -29.55
N LYS A 12 -51.12 -29.07 -28.66
CA LYS A 12 -51.48 -30.44 -28.20
C LYS A 12 -50.58 -30.69 -26.99
N GLY A 13 -50.99 -31.16 -25.86
CA GLY A 13 -52.18 -31.86 -25.42
C GLY A 13 -51.80 -32.46 -24.08
N ASP A 14 -52.68 -32.29 -23.17
CA ASP A 14 -52.71 -32.80 -21.79
C ASP A 14 -52.58 -34.34 -21.79
N ASN A 15 -51.73 -34.90 -20.93
CA ASN A 15 -51.84 -36.30 -20.58
C ASN A 15 -51.27 -36.56 -19.16
N ARG A 16 -52.19 -36.56 -18.19
CA ARG A 16 -52.01 -37.14 -16.87
C ARG A 16 -52.43 -38.61 -16.91
N PRO A 17 -51.72 -39.49 -16.26
CA PRO A 17 -52.34 -40.69 -15.68
C PRO A 17 -52.41 -40.52 -14.14
N LYS A 18 -53.62 -40.70 -13.62
CA LYS A 18 -53.95 -41.07 -12.25
C LYS A 18 -53.43 -42.48 -11.99
N GLY A 19 -52.78 -42.64 -10.83
CA GLY A 19 -52.44 -43.95 -10.26
C GLY A 19 -52.49 -43.85 -8.75
N ASP A 20 -53.63 -44.29 -8.21
CA ASP A 20 -53.75 -44.63 -6.78
C ASP A 20 -52.79 -45.75 -6.42
N ASN A 21 -52.06 -45.58 -5.36
CA ASN A 21 -51.69 -46.75 -4.54
C ASN A 21 -51.49 -46.36 -3.07
N ARG A 22 -52.42 -46.90 -2.27
CA ARG A 22 -52.38 -46.94 -0.80
C ARG A 22 -51.26 -47.90 -0.37
N GLY A 23 -50.37 -47.39 0.50
CA GLY A 23 -49.40 -48.24 1.20
C GLY A 23 -49.08 -47.61 2.54
N GLU A 24 -49.62 -48.16 3.59
CA GLU A 24 -49.31 -47.88 4.98
C GLU A 24 -47.85 -48.20 5.30
N GLY A 25 -47.17 -47.27 5.94
CA GLY A 25 -45.83 -47.51 6.43
C GLY A 25 -45.36 -46.34 7.30
N GLY A 26 -45.69 -46.44 8.59
CA GLY A 26 -45.22 -45.47 9.61
C GLY A 26 -43.72 -45.36 9.66
N LYS A 27 -43.17 -44.16 9.41
CA LYS A 27 -41.83 -43.77 9.76
C LYS A 27 -41.85 -42.49 10.58
N ALA A 28 -41.21 -42.62 11.75
CA ALA A 28 -41.03 -41.64 12.79
C ALA A 28 -40.70 -40.24 12.22
N ARG A 29 -41.45 -39.25 12.64
CA ARG A 29 -41.17 -37.83 12.45
C ARG A 29 -39.88 -37.48 13.17
N LYS A 30 -38.76 -37.37 12.45
CA LYS A 30 -37.56 -36.69 12.93
C LYS A 30 -37.91 -35.25 13.23
N GLY A 31 -37.64 -34.82 14.45
CA GLY A 31 -37.95 -33.51 14.97
C GLY A 31 -37.50 -32.40 14.07
N ARG A 32 -38.42 -31.49 13.81
CA ARG A 32 -38.17 -30.18 13.19
C ARG A 32 -37.20 -29.44 14.07
N PRO A 33 -36.02 -28.96 13.57
CA PRO A 33 -35.15 -28.13 14.39
C PRO A 33 -35.96 -26.89 14.83
N ALA A 34 -35.88 -26.59 16.12
CA ALA A 34 -36.47 -25.40 16.71
C ALA A 34 -36.06 -24.14 15.91
N PRO A 35 -36.92 -23.12 15.80
CA PRO A 35 -36.56 -21.86 15.17
C PRO A 35 -35.35 -21.30 15.93
N VAL A 36 -34.22 -21.13 15.24
CA VAL A 36 -33.08 -20.40 15.76
C VAL A 36 -33.59 -19.00 16.02
N GLU A 37 -33.71 -18.64 17.28
CA GLU A 37 -34.08 -17.31 17.74
C GLU A 37 -33.16 -16.31 17.01
N ALA A 38 -33.71 -15.54 16.09
CA ALA A 38 -32.99 -14.57 15.33
C ALA A 38 -32.36 -13.59 16.32
N ALA A 39 -31.06 -13.65 16.48
CA ALA A 39 -30.31 -12.73 17.33
C ALA A 39 -30.74 -11.30 16.94
N ALA A 40 -31.24 -10.57 17.93
CA ALA A 40 -31.67 -9.19 17.75
C ALA A 40 -30.57 -8.39 17.02
N PRO A 41 -30.91 -7.52 16.06
CA PRO A 41 -29.92 -6.75 15.34
C PRO A 41 -29.07 -5.98 16.37
N PRO A 42 -27.73 -5.95 16.20
CA PRO A 42 -26.84 -5.28 17.14
C PRO A 42 -27.29 -3.83 17.25
N LYS A 43 -27.54 -3.38 18.50
CA LYS A 43 -27.91 -2.00 18.77
C LYS A 43 -26.94 -1.08 18.05
N PRO A 44 -27.40 0.01 17.41
CA PRO A 44 -26.52 1.00 16.80
C PRO A 44 -25.51 1.44 17.87
N ARG A 45 -24.22 1.23 17.62
CA ARG A 45 -23.18 1.72 18.51
C ARG A 45 -23.32 3.25 18.55
N GLU A 46 -23.49 3.80 19.72
CA GLU A 46 -23.46 5.24 19.90
C GLU A 46 -22.16 5.76 19.28
N PRO A 47 -22.20 6.85 18.49
CA PRO A 47 -21.00 7.38 17.87
C PRO A 47 -20.03 7.80 18.97
N GLU A 48 -18.94 7.06 19.12
CA GLU A 48 -17.87 7.40 20.05
C GLU A 48 -17.42 8.84 19.78
N PRO A 49 -17.14 9.65 20.82
CA PRO A 49 -16.70 11.02 20.65
C PRO A 49 -15.43 11.02 19.80
N LYS A 50 -15.49 11.66 18.63
CA LYS A 50 -14.36 11.76 17.72
C LYS A 50 -13.30 12.66 18.34
N ILE A 51 -12.28 12.07 18.92
CA ILE A 51 -11.10 12.79 19.41
C ILE A 51 -10.32 13.26 18.18
N PRO A 52 -10.11 14.57 17.99
CA PRO A 52 -9.34 15.06 16.84
C PRO A 52 -7.89 14.60 16.93
N ALA A 53 -7.31 14.21 15.79
CA ALA A 53 -5.94 13.74 15.73
C ALA A 53 -4.95 14.81 16.21
N ARG A 54 -4.01 14.45 17.09
CA ARG A 54 -3.01 15.34 17.71
C ARG A 54 -2.27 16.20 16.68
N VAL A 55 -1.82 15.58 15.57
CA VAL A 55 -1.08 16.29 14.52
C VAL A 55 -1.96 17.31 13.80
N ARG A 56 -3.25 17.06 13.67
CA ARG A 56 -4.19 18.02 13.09
C ARG A 56 -4.30 19.26 13.95
N LEU A 57 -4.46 19.10 15.27
CA LEU A 57 -4.50 20.23 16.20
C LEU A 57 -3.20 21.06 16.13
N ARG A 58 -2.07 20.39 16.15
CA ARG A 58 -0.76 21.02 16.00
C ARG A 58 -0.61 21.74 14.65
N TYR A 59 -1.13 21.16 13.56
CA TYR A 59 -1.12 21.82 12.27
C TYR A 59 -1.91 23.13 12.29
N GLU A 60 -3.11 23.13 12.87
CA GLU A 60 -3.98 24.31 12.92
C GLU A 60 -3.45 25.42 13.85
N SER A 61 -2.84 25.06 15.00
CA SER A 61 -2.38 26.00 16.02
C SER A 61 -0.97 26.55 15.76
N GLU A 62 -0.01 25.69 15.36
CA GLU A 62 1.43 26.05 15.32
C GLU A 62 1.97 26.13 13.89
N ILE A 63 1.62 25.11 13.07
CA ILE A 63 2.28 24.95 11.75
C ILE A 63 1.76 25.97 10.75
N VAL A 64 0.47 26.25 10.71
CA VAL A 64 -0.12 27.24 9.78
C VAL A 64 0.51 28.63 9.96
N PRO A 65 0.63 29.21 11.17
CA PRO A 65 1.31 30.50 11.34
C PRO A 65 2.79 30.48 10.94
N THR A 66 3.48 29.37 11.20
CA THR A 66 4.90 29.20 10.82
C THR A 66 5.06 29.17 9.32
N LEU A 67 4.25 28.37 8.61
CA LEU A 67 4.26 28.28 7.15
C LEU A 67 3.90 29.63 6.49
N MET A 68 2.97 30.40 7.04
CA MET A 68 2.65 31.73 6.55
C MET A 68 3.85 32.67 6.57
N ARG A 69 4.66 32.60 7.63
CA ARG A 69 5.88 33.41 7.77
C ARG A 69 6.98 32.94 6.82
N GLU A 70 7.27 31.63 6.78
CA GLU A 70 8.35 31.06 5.96
C GLU A 70 8.09 31.19 4.46
N LEU A 71 6.85 30.92 4.04
CA LEU A 71 6.45 30.98 2.62
C LEU A 71 5.96 32.36 2.17
N LYS A 72 5.94 33.35 3.11
CA LYS A 72 5.44 34.73 2.86
C LYS A 72 4.03 34.75 2.23
N ILE A 73 3.14 33.92 2.78
CA ILE A 73 1.76 33.78 2.31
C ILE A 73 0.85 34.63 3.21
N GLU A 74 0.15 35.60 2.64
CA GLU A 74 -0.81 36.45 3.37
C GLU A 74 -2.13 35.72 3.62
N ASN A 75 -2.59 34.94 2.64
CA ASN A 75 -3.89 34.27 2.72
C ASN A 75 -3.77 32.88 3.39
N ARG A 76 -4.39 32.73 4.56
CA ARG A 76 -4.45 31.45 5.30
C ARG A 76 -4.99 30.28 4.45
N MET A 77 -5.91 30.53 3.53
CA MET A 77 -6.48 29.48 2.68
C MET A 77 -5.53 28.96 1.61
N ARG A 78 -4.45 29.69 1.30
CA ARG A 78 -3.40 29.26 0.38
C ARG A 78 -2.33 28.42 1.04
N VAL A 79 -2.29 28.35 2.35
CA VAL A 79 -1.27 27.56 3.08
C VAL A 79 -1.37 26.10 2.66
N PRO A 80 -0.23 25.47 2.29
CA PRO A 80 -0.21 24.08 1.88
C PRO A 80 -0.68 23.16 3.02
N ARG A 81 -1.50 22.16 2.67
CA ARG A 81 -2.04 21.17 3.62
C ARG A 81 -1.98 19.77 3.02
N LEU A 82 -2.02 18.76 3.87
CA LEU A 82 -2.22 17.39 3.43
C LEU A 82 -3.68 17.20 2.94
N ASP A 83 -3.85 16.67 1.74
CA ASP A 83 -5.15 16.34 1.15
C ASP A 83 -5.49 14.87 1.32
N LYS A 84 -4.55 13.99 0.98
CA LYS A 84 -4.71 12.53 1.04
C LYS A 84 -3.37 11.82 1.24
N ILE A 85 -3.43 10.62 1.81
CA ILE A 85 -2.32 9.67 1.80
C ILE A 85 -2.76 8.44 1.05
N VAL A 86 -2.00 8.04 0.03
CA VAL A 86 -2.25 6.84 -0.74
C VAL A 86 -1.19 5.82 -0.39
N ILE A 87 -1.61 4.65 0.06
CA ILE A 87 -0.74 3.52 0.36
C ILE A 87 -0.98 2.48 -0.71
N ASN A 88 0.08 2.08 -1.39
CA ASN A 88 0.04 1.05 -2.43
C ASN A 88 1.02 -0.06 -2.11
N MET A 89 0.55 -1.30 -2.19
CA MET A 89 1.34 -2.51 -2.07
C MET A 89 1.23 -3.29 -3.37
N ALA A 90 2.30 -3.31 -4.15
CA ALA A 90 2.37 -4.06 -5.39
C ALA A 90 2.93 -5.46 -5.12
N LEU A 91 2.22 -6.49 -5.56
CA LEU A 91 2.52 -7.90 -5.31
C LEU A 91 2.65 -8.62 -6.64
N ALA A 92 3.88 -8.78 -7.12
CA ALA A 92 4.13 -9.50 -8.39
C ALA A 92 3.69 -10.98 -8.30
N GLU A 93 3.80 -11.59 -7.12
CA GLU A 93 3.44 -12.99 -6.84
C GLU A 93 1.93 -13.24 -6.79
N ALA A 94 1.14 -12.17 -6.61
CA ALA A 94 -0.33 -12.26 -6.63
C ALA A 94 -0.89 -12.76 -7.97
N ARG A 95 -0.08 -12.70 -9.02
CA ARG A 95 -0.37 -13.29 -10.32
C ARG A 95 -0.51 -14.80 -10.25
N ASP A 96 0.34 -15.45 -9.48
CA ASP A 96 0.40 -16.91 -9.37
C ASP A 96 -0.42 -17.42 -8.18
N ASN A 97 -0.54 -16.64 -7.11
CA ASN A 97 -1.27 -17.01 -5.90
C ASN A 97 -2.14 -15.86 -5.35
N VAL A 98 -3.45 -15.99 -5.54
CA VAL A 98 -4.44 -15.00 -5.09
C VAL A 98 -4.50 -14.90 -3.55
N LYS A 99 -4.18 -15.96 -2.81
CA LYS A 99 -4.21 -15.95 -1.33
C LYS A 99 -3.25 -14.91 -0.73
N ILE A 100 -2.15 -14.62 -1.41
CA ILE A 100 -1.20 -13.58 -1.00
C ILE A 100 -1.86 -12.18 -0.99
N LEU A 101 -2.80 -11.94 -1.91
CA LEU A 101 -3.57 -10.71 -1.96
C LEU A 101 -4.56 -10.58 -0.81
N ASP A 102 -5.21 -11.68 -0.44
CA ASP A 102 -6.16 -11.67 0.68
C ASP A 102 -5.41 -11.40 1.99
N ALA A 103 -4.25 -12.05 2.20
CA ALA A 103 -3.38 -11.77 3.33
C ALA A 103 -2.93 -10.29 3.35
N ALA A 104 -2.44 -9.76 2.23
CA ALA A 104 -2.03 -8.37 2.12
C ALA A 104 -3.19 -7.37 2.34
N THR A 105 -4.40 -7.74 1.93
CA THR A 105 -5.60 -6.94 2.16
C THR A 105 -5.92 -6.85 3.66
N GLU A 106 -5.81 -7.96 4.39
CA GLU A 106 -6.06 -7.97 5.83
C GLU A 106 -4.95 -7.24 6.59
N GLU A 107 -3.68 -7.43 6.24
CA GLU A 107 -2.53 -6.70 6.80
C GLU A 107 -2.72 -5.18 6.62
N LEU A 108 -3.04 -4.74 5.40
CA LEU A 108 -3.22 -3.32 5.12
C LEU A 108 -4.46 -2.75 5.82
N ARG A 109 -5.50 -3.55 6.02
CA ARG A 109 -6.68 -3.19 6.78
C ARG A 109 -6.36 -2.96 8.25
N GLN A 110 -5.51 -3.80 8.86
CA GLN A 110 -5.07 -3.65 10.25
C GLN A 110 -4.29 -2.33 10.42
N VAL A 111 -3.37 -2.03 9.51
CA VAL A 111 -2.55 -0.81 9.55
C VAL A 111 -3.39 0.46 9.34
N THR A 112 -4.34 0.44 8.41
CA THR A 112 -5.05 1.65 7.97
C THR A 112 -6.42 1.83 8.62
N GLY A 113 -6.98 0.76 9.20
CA GLY A 113 -8.35 0.76 9.73
C GLY A 113 -9.43 0.90 8.64
N GLN A 114 -9.05 0.80 7.35
CA GLN A 114 -9.95 0.94 6.21
C GLN A 114 -9.82 -0.26 5.28
N LYS A 115 -10.93 -0.73 4.70
CA LYS A 115 -10.92 -1.82 3.72
C LYS A 115 -10.15 -1.40 2.46
N PRO A 116 -9.08 -2.12 2.10
CA PRO A 116 -8.32 -1.85 0.89
C PRO A 116 -9.08 -2.21 -0.39
N VAL A 117 -8.63 -1.63 -1.51
CA VAL A 117 -9.12 -1.93 -2.85
C VAL A 117 -8.07 -2.75 -3.58
N ILE A 118 -8.48 -3.87 -4.18
CA ILE A 118 -7.60 -4.70 -5.02
C ILE A 118 -7.44 -4.01 -6.37
N THR A 119 -6.18 -3.73 -6.73
CA THR A 119 -5.83 -3.12 -8.01
C THR A 119 -5.63 -4.20 -9.08
N ARG A 120 -6.21 -3.95 -10.28
CA ARG A 120 -6.19 -4.87 -11.40
C ARG A 120 -5.43 -4.30 -12.59
N ALA A 121 -4.82 -5.18 -13.39
CA ALA A 121 -4.14 -4.80 -14.62
C ALA A 121 -5.10 -4.15 -15.61
N ARG A 122 -4.70 -3.02 -16.20
CA ARG A 122 -5.49 -2.30 -17.23
C ARG A 122 -5.23 -2.83 -18.64
N LYS A 123 -4.04 -3.39 -18.88
CA LYS A 123 -3.59 -3.89 -20.19
C LYS A 123 -2.88 -5.23 -20.02
N ALA A 124 -2.97 -6.09 -21.01
CA ALA A 124 -2.17 -7.30 -21.09
C ALA A 124 -0.74 -6.97 -21.51
N ILE A 125 0.26 -7.48 -20.78
CA ILE A 125 1.70 -7.29 -21.07
C ILE A 125 2.36 -8.66 -21.01
N SER A 126 2.77 -9.20 -22.15
CA SER A 126 3.34 -10.55 -22.26
C SER A 126 4.65 -10.71 -21.50
N ASN A 127 5.55 -9.73 -21.54
CA ASN A 127 6.84 -9.77 -20.84
C ASN A 127 6.68 -9.96 -19.32
N PHE A 128 5.63 -9.40 -18.72
CA PHE A 128 5.31 -9.57 -17.29
C PHE A 128 4.31 -10.68 -17.02
N LYS A 129 3.91 -11.45 -18.04
CA LYS A 129 2.88 -12.49 -17.95
C LYS A 129 1.56 -11.99 -17.34
N LEU A 130 1.19 -10.74 -17.65
CA LEU A 130 -0.02 -10.09 -17.17
C LEU A 130 -1.12 -10.14 -18.22
N ARG A 131 -2.33 -10.47 -17.80
CA ARG A 131 -3.56 -10.35 -18.58
C ARG A 131 -4.41 -9.20 -18.03
N GLU A 132 -5.22 -8.61 -18.86
CA GLU A 132 -6.19 -7.60 -18.45
C GLU A 132 -7.13 -8.16 -17.37
N GLY A 133 -7.44 -7.34 -16.35
CA GLY A 133 -8.30 -7.73 -15.23
C GLY A 133 -7.60 -8.56 -14.13
N MET A 134 -6.36 -9.04 -14.32
CA MET A 134 -5.65 -9.78 -13.27
C MET A 134 -5.38 -8.89 -12.05
N PRO A 135 -5.59 -9.39 -10.82
CA PRO A 135 -5.25 -8.67 -9.61
C PRO A 135 -3.74 -8.63 -9.42
N ILE A 136 -3.18 -7.43 -9.13
CA ILE A 136 -1.71 -7.23 -9.05
C ILE A 136 -1.30 -6.68 -7.69
N GLY A 137 -2.18 -5.98 -7.00
CA GLY A 137 -1.81 -5.32 -5.75
C GLY A 137 -3.01 -4.81 -4.98
N VAL A 138 -2.72 -4.11 -3.91
CA VAL A 138 -3.70 -3.58 -2.98
C VAL A 138 -3.41 -2.11 -2.71
N MET A 139 -4.44 -1.26 -2.68
CA MET A 139 -4.31 0.17 -2.47
C MET A 139 -5.34 0.70 -1.48
N VAL A 140 -4.94 1.68 -0.67
CA VAL A 140 -5.81 2.43 0.24
C VAL A 140 -5.58 3.91 0.06
N THR A 141 -6.67 4.69 0.07
CA THR A 141 -6.60 6.15 0.11
C THR A 141 -7.18 6.63 1.43
N LEU A 142 -6.36 7.26 2.24
CA LEU A 142 -6.72 7.85 3.53
C LEU A 142 -6.98 9.34 3.37
N ARG A 143 -8.02 9.84 4.03
CA ARG A 143 -8.41 11.26 4.07
C ARG A 143 -8.89 11.65 5.46
N ARG A 144 -8.92 12.97 5.74
CA ARG A 144 -9.44 13.56 6.97
C ARG A 144 -8.76 12.97 8.23
N GLU A 145 -9.52 12.59 9.26
CA GLU A 145 -8.97 12.14 10.55
C GLU A 145 -8.06 10.92 10.41
N ARG A 146 -8.49 9.88 9.68
CA ARG A 146 -7.68 8.66 9.46
C ARG A 146 -6.33 8.95 8.79
N MET A 147 -6.28 9.97 7.94
CA MET A 147 -5.03 10.42 7.30
C MET A 147 -4.07 10.99 8.35
N TRP A 148 -4.57 11.84 9.25
CA TRP A 148 -3.76 12.46 10.29
C TRP A 148 -3.27 11.45 11.34
N GLU A 149 -4.14 10.51 11.74
CA GLU A 149 -3.78 9.42 12.65
C GLU A 149 -2.72 8.49 12.05
N PHE A 150 -2.88 8.12 10.79
CA PHE A 150 -1.88 7.32 10.09
C PHE A 150 -0.55 8.05 9.95
N PHE A 151 -0.58 9.36 9.64
CA PHE A 151 0.62 10.18 9.54
C PHE A 151 1.37 10.24 10.87
N ASP A 152 0.67 10.45 11.97
CA ASP A 152 1.27 10.47 13.32
C ASP A 152 1.96 9.14 13.65
N ARG A 153 1.29 8.02 13.44
CA ARG A 153 1.86 6.69 13.66
C ARG A 153 3.07 6.41 12.76
N LEU A 154 2.98 6.82 11.51
CA LEU A 154 4.08 6.66 10.57
C LEU A 154 5.34 7.41 11.02
N VAL A 155 5.20 8.69 11.37
CA VAL A 155 6.35 9.54 11.75
C VAL A 155 6.88 9.18 13.14
N SER A 156 5.99 8.98 14.12
CA SER A 156 6.40 8.78 15.52
C SER A 156 6.81 7.34 15.84
N ILE A 157 6.26 6.32 15.16
CA ILE A 157 6.45 4.92 15.53
C ILE A 157 7.11 4.13 14.39
N ALA A 158 6.58 4.20 13.16
CA ALA A 158 7.01 3.32 12.09
C ALA A 158 8.39 3.70 11.53
N LEU A 159 8.64 4.97 11.23
CA LEU A 159 9.92 5.43 10.67
C LEU A 159 11.12 5.14 11.56
N PRO A 160 11.09 5.39 12.89
CA PRO A 160 12.22 5.05 13.76
C PRO A 160 12.53 3.55 13.84
N ARG A 161 11.57 2.68 13.51
CA ARG A 161 11.73 1.21 13.49
C ARG A 161 12.33 0.67 12.20
N VAL A 162 12.50 1.51 11.18
CA VAL A 162 13.15 1.11 9.92
C VAL A 162 14.63 0.82 10.20
N ARG A 163 15.12 -0.32 9.74
CA ARG A 163 16.55 -0.65 9.85
C ARG A 163 17.40 0.38 9.12
N ASP A 164 18.52 0.76 9.73
CA ASP A 164 19.48 1.74 9.16
C ASP A 164 18.82 3.05 8.69
N PHE A 165 17.81 3.51 9.44
CA PHE A 165 17.13 4.74 9.10
C PHE A 165 18.06 5.95 9.21
N ARG A 166 18.32 6.61 8.06
CA ARG A 166 19.17 7.80 7.95
C ARG A 166 18.39 9.04 7.51
N GLY A 167 17.08 9.07 7.73
CA GLY A 167 16.21 10.12 7.22
C GLY A 167 15.69 9.83 5.80
N ILE A 168 14.72 10.62 5.37
CA ILE A 168 14.00 10.47 4.12
C ILE A 168 14.58 11.42 3.07
N SER A 169 14.76 10.94 1.82
CA SER A 169 15.28 11.74 0.72
C SER A 169 14.28 12.85 0.33
N ASP A 170 14.77 14.05 0.13
CA ASP A 170 14.01 15.20 -0.37
C ASP A 170 13.81 15.20 -1.90
N LYS A 171 14.41 14.25 -2.64
CA LYS A 171 14.33 14.17 -4.11
C LYS A 171 13.09 13.43 -4.63
N ALA A 172 12.26 12.89 -3.75
CA ALA A 172 11.11 12.07 -4.13
C ALA A 172 9.79 12.88 -4.27
N PHE A 173 9.92 14.17 -4.57
CA PHE A 173 8.82 15.04 -4.98
C PHE A 173 8.55 14.90 -6.48
N ASP A 174 7.31 15.19 -6.89
CA ASP A 174 6.81 15.03 -8.26
C ASP A 174 6.86 16.33 -9.11
N GLY A 175 7.44 17.42 -8.61
CA GLY A 175 7.41 18.75 -9.25
C GLY A 175 6.17 19.57 -8.91
N ARG A 176 5.19 18.99 -8.23
CA ARG A 176 3.92 19.63 -7.84
C ARG A 176 3.65 19.59 -6.34
N GLY A 177 4.68 19.33 -5.56
CA GLY A 177 4.60 19.29 -4.10
C GLY A 177 4.01 18.01 -3.49
N ASN A 178 3.73 16.97 -4.27
CA ASN A 178 3.39 15.67 -3.72
C ASN A 178 4.67 14.86 -3.48
N TYR A 179 4.67 14.04 -2.43
CA TYR A 179 5.82 13.28 -2.01
C TYR A 179 5.54 11.78 -2.01
N SER A 180 6.48 10.96 -2.48
CA SER A 180 6.35 9.51 -2.50
C SER A 180 7.47 8.83 -1.71
N LEU A 181 7.10 8.05 -0.69
CA LEU A 181 8.00 7.29 0.17
C LEU A 181 7.89 5.80 -0.15
N GLY A 182 9.00 5.16 -0.52
CA GLY A 182 9.09 3.71 -0.63
C GLY A 182 9.62 3.08 0.64
N LEU A 183 8.91 2.12 1.20
CA LEU A 183 9.32 1.30 2.32
C LEU A 183 9.55 -0.13 1.85
N ARG A 184 10.67 -0.71 2.23
CA ARG A 184 11.03 -2.09 1.83
C ARG A 184 10.26 -3.14 2.62
N GLU A 185 9.93 -2.82 3.86
CA GLU A 185 9.34 -3.75 4.81
C GLU A 185 8.07 -3.14 5.42
N HIS A 186 6.95 -3.88 5.38
CA HIS A 186 5.72 -3.47 6.04
C HIS A 186 5.69 -3.86 7.52
N THR A 187 6.62 -4.70 7.96
CA THR A 187 6.76 -5.19 9.35
C THR A 187 7.13 -4.10 10.37
N ILE A 188 7.47 -2.90 9.90
CA ILE A 188 7.72 -1.73 10.75
C ILE A 188 6.47 -1.25 11.50
N PHE A 189 5.28 -1.58 11.01
CA PHE A 189 4.03 -1.20 11.66
C PHE A 189 3.75 -2.10 12.86
N ALA A 190 3.56 -1.49 14.03
CA ALA A 190 3.36 -2.20 15.29
C ALA A 190 2.04 -2.98 15.36
N GLU A 191 1.09 -2.62 14.52
CA GLU A 191 -0.25 -3.20 14.44
C GLU A 191 -0.26 -4.60 13.82
N LEU A 192 0.83 -4.98 13.15
CA LEU A 192 0.92 -6.24 12.44
C LEU A 192 1.45 -7.35 13.35
N ASN A 193 0.80 -8.50 13.32
CA ASN A 193 1.27 -9.72 13.94
C ASN A 193 2.34 -10.38 13.07
N LEU A 194 3.60 -10.33 13.52
CA LEU A 194 4.75 -10.88 12.78
C LEU A 194 4.63 -12.38 12.53
N ASP A 195 4.03 -13.14 13.45
CA ASP A 195 3.86 -14.60 13.34
C ASP A 195 2.93 -15.03 12.19
N LYS A 196 2.05 -14.13 11.74
CA LYS A 196 1.11 -14.38 10.63
C LYS A 196 1.63 -13.95 9.27
N ILE A 197 2.80 -13.31 9.24
CA ILE A 197 3.37 -12.79 8.00
C ILE A 197 4.25 -13.87 7.37
N GLU A 198 3.78 -14.45 6.26
CA GLU A 198 4.53 -15.45 5.50
C GLU A 198 5.73 -14.82 4.77
N LYS A 199 5.54 -13.61 4.24
CA LYS A 199 6.57 -12.92 3.44
C LYS A 199 6.56 -11.42 3.67
N VAL A 200 7.75 -10.84 3.77
CA VAL A 200 7.93 -9.39 3.84
C VAL A 200 7.59 -8.74 2.51
N LYS A 201 6.74 -7.71 2.55
CA LYS A 201 6.23 -7.00 1.39
C LYS A 201 6.64 -5.52 1.45
N GLY A 202 7.05 -4.98 0.32
CA GLY A 202 7.30 -3.54 0.20
C GLY A 202 6.02 -2.77 -0.02
N LEU A 203 6.01 -1.49 0.40
CA LEU A 203 4.89 -0.60 0.18
C LEU A 203 5.36 0.80 -0.21
N THR A 204 4.52 1.50 -0.96
CA THR A 204 4.73 2.89 -1.35
C THR A 204 3.66 3.75 -0.71
N ILE A 205 4.07 4.81 -0.02
CA ILE A 205 3.20 5.79 0.61
C ILE A 205 3.34 7.11 -0.15
N THR A 206 2.27 7.58 -0.75
CA THR A 206 2.25 8.87 -1.47
C THR A 206 1.44 9.89 -0.68
N PHE A 207 2.06 11.00 -0.37
CA PHE A 207 1.44 12.15 0.31
C PHE A 207 0.97 13.13 -0.75
N GLY A 208 -0.33 13.24 -0.93
CA GLY A 208 -0.94 14.27 -1.76
C GLY A 208 -1.11 15.55 -0.94
N THR A 209 -0.53 16.64 -1.41
CA THR A 209 -0.61 17.94 -0.76
C THR A 209 -1.32 18.96 -1.66
N THR A 210 -1.69 20.10 -1.12
CA THR A 210 -2.20 21.24 -1.89
C THR A 210 -1.11 22.25 -2.25
N ALA A 211 0.15 21.92 -2.00
CA ALA A 211 1.30 22.72 -2.36
C ALA A 211 1.37 22.90 -3.90
N ARG A 212 1.91 24.02 -4.36
CA ARG A 212 2.10 24.30 -5.79
C ARG A 212 3.51 24.01 -6.27
N SER A 213 4.47 23.99 -5.35
CA SER A 213 5.87 23.70 -5.62
C SER A 213 6.41 22.68 -4.63
N ASP A 214 7.48 22.02 -5.01
CA ASP A 214 8.16 21.04 -4.15
C ASP A 214 8.74 21.70 -2.89
N PHE A 215 9.15 22.97 -2.99
CA PHE A 215 9.63 23.74 -1.84
C PHE A 215 8.52 23.94 -0.79
N GLU A 216 7.31 24.32 -1.21
CA GLU A 216 6.16 24.44 -0.30
C GLU A 216 5.83 23.08 0.34
N GLY A 217 5.86 21.99 -0.44
CA GLY A 217 5.63 20.63 0.03
C GLY A 217 6.69 20.17 1.03
N LEU A 218 7.97 20.44 0.76
CA LEU A 218 9.08 20.12 1.63
C LEU A 218 8.96 20.83 2.98
N THR A 219 8.69 22.15 2.94
CA THR A 219 8.51 22.98 4.13
C THR A 219 7.32 22.46 4.98
N LEU A 220 6.20 22.11 4.34
CA LEU A 220 5.06 21.52 5.01
C LEU A 220 5.43 20.21 5.72
N LEU A 221 6.07 19.26 5.02
CA LEU A 221 6.39 17.94 5.60
C LEU A 221 7.43 18.04 6.73
N ARG A 222 8.39 18.97 6.64
CA ARG A 222 9.33 19.29 7.72
C ARG A 222 8.61 19.86 8.95
N ALA A 223 7.73 20.82 8.75
CA ALA A 223 6.95 21.42 9.82
C ALA A 223 6.05 20.38 10.53
N LEU A 224 5.52 19.40 9.79
CA LEU A 224 4.77 18.26 10.34
C LEU A 224 5.63 17.27 11.12
N GLY A 225 6.96 17.40 11.10
CA GLY A 225 7.88 16.55 11.85
C GLY A 225 8.46 15.39 11.04
N MET A 226 8.33 15.38 9.72
CA MET A 226 8.92 14.34 8.87
C MET A 226 10.45 14.49 8.82
N PRO A 227 11.23 13.45 9.13
CA PRO A 227 12.71 13.51 9.20
C PRO A 227 13.33 13.53 7.80
N MET A 228 13.24 14.68 7.13
CA MET A 228 13.84 14.90 5.82
C MET A 228 15.34 15.14 5.93
N ARG A 229 16.15 14.49 5.11
CA ARG A 229 17.57 14.75 5.01
C ARG A 229 17.83 16.15 4.46
N GLY A 230 18.69 16.89 5.14
CA GLY A 230 19.24 18.13 4.62
C GLY A 230 20.24 17.90 3.47
N ALA A 231 20.50 18.94 2.67
CA ALA A 231 21.50 18.87 1.59
C ALA A 231 22.91 18.54 2.13
N ALA A 232 23.31 19.15 3.25
CA ALA A 232 24.60 18.94 3.89
C ALA A 232 24.79 17.49 4.40
N GLU A 233 23.75 16.86 4.95
CA GLU A 233 23.81 15.47 5.40
C GLU A 233 23.95 14.50 4.23
N ARG A 234 23.31 14.81 3.09
CA ARG A 234 23.45 14.00 1.88
C ARG A 234 24.83 14.06 1.28
N GLU A 235 25.44 15.23 1.24
CA GLU A 235 26.83 15.40 0.77
C GLU A 235 27.81 14.64 1.68
N ALA A 236 27.61 14.70 2.99
CA ALA A 236 28.42 13.94 3.94
C ALA A 236 28.26 12.42 3.77
N ASP A 237 27.03 11.93 3.57
CA ASP A 237 26.76 10.50 3.32
C ASP A 237 27.28 10.06 1.94
N ALA A 238 27.17 10.88 0.91
CA ALA A 238 27.72 10.62 -0.41
C ALA A 238 29.25 10.56 -0.38
N ALA A 239 29.91 11.48 0.36
CA ALA A 239 31.35 11.48 0.56
C ALA A 239 31.83 10.22 1.31
N LYS A 240 31.12 9.80 2.37
CA LYS A 240 31.40 8.55 3.09
C LYS A 240 31.22 7.31 2.21
N ALA A 241 30.16 7.28 1.40
CA ALA A 241 29.91 6.17 0.48
C ALA A 241 30.98 6.10 -0.62
N ALA A 242 31.41 7.24 -1.16
CA ALA A 242 32.50 7.30 -2.13
C ALA A 242 33.83 6.84 -1.54
N ALA A 243 34.14 7.27 -0.32
CA ALA A 243 35.36 6.83 0.39
C ALA A 243 35.35 5.32 0.68
N ALA A 244 34.21 4.78 1.09
CA ALA A 244 34.02 3.33 1.29
C ALA A 244 34.16 2.54 -0.04
N ALA A 245 33.61 3.04 -1.13
CA ALA A 245 33.76 2.42 -2.46
C ALA A 245 35.21 2.44 -2.93
N GLN A 246 35.93 3.52 -2.71
CA GLN A 246 37.38 3.62 -3.02
C GLN A 246 38.21 2.65 -2.16
N ALA A 247 37.92 2.54 -0.87
CA ALA A 247 38.57 1.59 0.01
C ALA A 247 38.34 0.13 -0.42
N HIS A 248 37.12 -0.22 -0.80
CA HIS A 248 36.81 -1.53 -1.36
C HIS A 248 37.50 -1.79 -2.70
N ALA A 249 37.57 -0.78 -3.58
CA ALA A 249 38.30 -0.90 -4.85
C ALA A 249 39.79 -1.10 -4.64
N ALA A 250 40.39 -0.35 -3.73
CA ALA A 250 41.82 -0.49 -3.35
C ALA A 250 42.10 -1.86 -2.73
N ALA A 251 41.23 -2.36 -1.85
CA ALA A 251 41.38 -3.70 -1.27
C ALA A 251 41.28 -4.81 -2.35
N ARG A 252 40.39 -4.67 -3.31
CA ARG A 252 40.29 -5.61 -4.47
C ARG A 252 41.51 -5.57 -5.36
N ALA A 253 42.06 -4.38 -5.63
CA ALA A 253 43.28 -4.20 -6.40
C ALA A 253 44.51 -4.82 -5.69
N ALA A 254 44.60 -4.66 -4.37
CA ALA A 254 45.65 -5.28 -3.56
C ALA A 254 45.58 -6.81 -3.58
N VAL A 255 44.41 -7.37 -3.46
CA VAL A 255 44.18 -8.83 -3.57
C VAL A 255 44.53 -9.35 -4.99
N ALA A 256 44.16 -8.61 -6.04
CA ALA A 256 44.52 -8.97 -7.41
C ALA A 256 46.02 -8.87 -7.68
N ALA A 257 46.71 -7.89 -7.13
CA ALA A 257 48.15 -7.75 -7.22
C ALA A 257 48.91 -8.89 -6.49
N ALA A 258 48.39 -9.35 -5.36
CA ALA A 258 48.93 -10.48 -4.61
C ALA A 258 48.73 -11.85 -5.29
N ALA A 259 47.72 -11.93 -6.19
CA ALA A 259 47.39 -13.16 -6.90
C ALA A 259 48.16 -13.35 -8.24
N THR A 260 48.99 -12.37 -8.65
CA THR A 260 49.85 -12.53 -9.85
C THR A 260 51.10 -13.37 -9.50
N PRO A 261 51.30 -14.58 -10.07
CA PRO A 261 52.48 -15.37 -9.83
C PRO A 261 53.73 -14.66 -10.38
N PRO A 262 54.90 -14.78 -9.70
CA PRO A 262 56.13 -14.15 -10.17
C PRO A 262 56.50 -14.66 -11.55
N THR A 263 56.72 -13.76 -12.47
CA THR A 263 57.20 -14.07 -13.84
C THR A 263 58.55 -14.82 -13.73
N PRO A 264 58.72 -16.00 -14.34
CA PRO A 264 59.98 -16.72 -14.31
C PRO A 264 61.07 -15.90 -15.00
N PRO A 265 62.31 -15.91 -14.47
CA PRO A 265 63.44 -15.16 -15.07
C PRO A 265 63.71 -15.63 -16.49
N PRO A 266 64.16 -14.73 -17.41
CA PRO A 266 64.49 -15.10 -18.76
C PRO A 266 65.66 -16.13 -18.78
N ALA A 267 65.45 -17.25 -19.48
CA ALA A 267 66.50 -18.24 -19.70
C ALA A 267 67.67 -17.60 -20.39
N GLN A 268 68.82 -17.56 -19.68
CA GLN A 268 70.08 -17.18 -20.28
C GLN A 268 70.47 -18.34 -21.20
N GLY A 269 70.41 -18.07 -22.53
CA GLY A 269 70.91 -18.97 -23.54
C GLY A 269 72.42 -19.04 -23.53
N ALA A 270 72.93 -20.24 -23.54
CA ALA A 270 74.28 -20.58 -23.90
C ALA A 270 74.43 -20.56 -25.42
#